data_d3f7de16fb268ec951e1b71fe2452bc0
#
_entry.id   d3f7de16fb268ec951e1b71fe2452bc0
#
_cell.length_a   1.000
_cell.length_b   1.000
_cell.length_c   1.000
_cell.angle_alpha   90.00
_cell.angle_beta   90.00
_cell.angle_gamma   90.00
#
_symmetry.space_group_name_H-M   'P 1'
#
loop_
_entity.id
_entity.type
_entity.pdbx_description
1 polymer ?
#
loop_
_entity_poly.entity_id
_entity_poly.type
_entity_poly.pdbx_seq_one_letter_code
_entity_poly.pdbx_strand_id
1 'polypeptide(L)'
;MKMLSDFQAGATVKYHGEPCIVLEHRKDGTLLMVLEQIEHTFGSDNNFAKSDLREHLNGAYMDTLTQGNHGEILKRAIDLTAVNGSKQYGIDTCCIAPLTFDEYRKYHDIIPKPEKWEWSVTPWSTPCVDGDETWVMGLLTSGDGGGSYCTSTYGSRPAFLLPSNYVVEPENALASYTTRELVEELFSRADE
;
A
#
# COMPACT_ATOMS: atom_id res chain seq x y z
N MET A 1 -2.61 6.26 -21.98
CA MET A 1 -1.63 5.60 -21.09
C MET A 1 -0.51 6.59 -20.80
N LYS A 2 -0.14 6.75 -19.51
CA LYS A 2 0.93 7.67 -19.06
C LYS A 2 1.92 6.90 -18.19
N MET A 3 3.13 7.39 -18.02
CA MET A 3 4.10 6.82 -17.09
C MET A 3 3.68 7.16 -15.65
N LEU A 4 4.01 6.28 -14.69
CA LEU A 4 3.76 6.57 -13.27
C LEU A 4 4.39 7.88 -12.82
N SER A 5 5.56 8.22 -13.34
CA SER A 5 6.23 9.50 -13.06
C SER A 5 5.43 10.74 -13.43
N ASP A 6 4.41 10.62 -14.29
CA ASP A 6 3.60 11.75 -14.76
C ASP A 6 2.43 12.05 -13.80
N PHE A 7 2.20 11.19 -12.81
CA PHE A 7 1.13 11.34 -11.82
C PHE A 7 1.67 11.93 -10.52
N GLN A 8 0.91 12.81 -9.90
CA GLN A 8 1.25 13.34 -8.58
C GLN A 8 0.85 12.36 -7.46
N ALA A 9 1.47 12.48 -6.30
CA ALA A 9 1.02 11.79 -5.10
C ALA A 9 -0.45 12.13 -4.81
N GLY A 10 -1.24 11.11 -4.45
CA GLY A 10 -2.69 11.20 -4.29
C GLY A 10 -3.49 10.91 -5.57
N ALA A 11 -2.87 10.84 -6.74
CA ALA A 11 -3.55 10.45 -7.97
C ALA A 11 -3.93 8.97 -7.96
N THR A 12 -5.08 8.63 -8.53
CA THR A 12 -5.54 7.25 -8.72
C THR A 12 -5.24 6.74 -10.12
N VAL A 13 -4.73 5.53 -10.19
CA VAL A 13 -4.35 4.83 -11.42
C VAL A 13 -4.84 3.39 -11.37
N LYS A 14 -4.91 2.73 -12.53
CA LYS A 14 -5.20 1.28 -12.59
C LYS A 14 -3.93 0.50 -12.91
N TYR A 15 -3.64 -0.49 -12.07
CA TYR A 15 -2.59 -1.48 -12.31
C TYR A 15 -3.26 -2.84 -12.54
N HIS A 16 -3.18 -3.35 -13.76
CA HIS A 16 -3.89 -4.58 -14.22
C HIS A 16 -5.40 -4.58 -13.90
N GLY A 17 -6.02 -3.39 -13.90
CA GLY A 17 -7.44 -3.20 -13.57
C GLY A 17 -7.71 -2.84 -12.12
N GLU A 18 -6.78 -3.11 -11.20
CA GLU A 18 -6.89 -2.76 -9.78
C GLU A 18 -6.70 -1.26 -9.54
N PRO A 19 -7.64 -0.59 -8.88
CA PRO A 19 -7.51 0.81 -8.53
C PRO A 19 -6.45 0.99 -7.44
N CYS A 20 -5.46 1.83 -7.73
CA CYS A 20 -4.34 2.12 -6.86
C CYS A 20 -4.16 3.63 -6.69
N ILE A 21 -3.67 4.04 -5.53
CA ILE A 21 -3.26 5.42 -5.27
C ILE A 21 -1.73 5.53 -5.33
N VAL A 22 -1.24 6.57 -5.99
CA VAL A 22 0.19 6.93 -6.02
C VAL A 22 0.54 7.58 -4.67
N LEU A 23 1.44 6.98 -3.91
CA LEU A 23 1.86 7.50 -2.62
C LEU A 23 3.10 8.39 -2.72
N GLU A 24 4.13 7.91 -3.41
CA GLU A 24 5.42 8.60 -3.46
C GLU A 24 6.27 8.13 -4.64
N HIS A 25 7.00 9.07 -5.25
CA HIS A 25 8.08 8.75 -6.16
C HIS A 25 9.40 8.66 -5.38
N ARG A 26 9.99 7.48 -5.37
CA ARG A 26 11.27 7.17 -4.72
C ARG A 26 12.38 7.01 -5.75
N LYS A 27 13.63 6.93 -5.30
CA LYS A 27 14.78 6.70 -6.19
C LYS A 27 14.72 5.34 -6.90
N ASP A 28 14.13 4.36 -6.25
CA ASP A 28 14.03 2.97 -6.68
C ASP A 28 12.69 2.66 -7.37
N GLY A 29 11.75 3.61 -7.45
CA GLY A 29 10.48 3.44 -8.13
C GLY A 29 9.36 4.32 -7.56
N THR A 30 8.13 4.04 -7.96
CA THR A 30 6.92 4.70 -7.47
C THR A 30 6.15 3.76 -6.55
N LEU A 31 5.90 4.19 -5.31
CA LEU A 31 5.10 3.44 -4.34
C LEU A 31 3.61 3.65 -4.61
N LEU A 32 2.91 2.54 -4.80
CA LEU A 32 1.47 2.46 -4.96
C LEU A 32 0.84 1.73 -3.76
N MET A 33 -0.42 2.03 -3.47
CA MET A 33 -1.26 1.24 -2.57
C MET A 33 -2.58 0.92 -3.26
N VAL A 34 -3.00 -0.33 -3.20
CA VAL A 34 -4.32 -0.77 -3.67
C VAL A 34 -5.40 -0.11 -2.81
N LEU A 35 -6.47 0.37 -3.43
CA LEU A 35 -7.56 1.05 -2.71
C LEU A 35 -8.53 0.05 -2.07
N GLU A 36 -8.72 -1.10 -2.69
CA GLU A 36 -9.59 -2.15 -2.17
C GLU A 36 -8.91 -2.93 -1.05
N GLN A 37 -9.67 -3.19 0.03
CA GLN A 37 -9.19 -4.00 1.15
C GLN A 37 -9.39 -5.49 0.88
N ILE A 38 -8.35 -6.28 1.07
CA ILE A 38 -8.44 -7.74 1.18
C ILE A 38 -8.55 -8.14 2.64
N GLU A 39 -9.32 -9.18 2.97
CA GLU A 39 -9.45 -9.70 4.34
C GLU A 39 -8.50 -10.88 4.56
N HIS A 40 -7.68 -10.80 5.61
CA HIS A 40 -6.77 -11.87 5.99
C HIS A 40 -6.42 -11.80 7.48
N THR A 41 -6.08 -12.94 8.09
CA THR A 41 -5.39 -12.96 9.39
C THR A 41 -3.98 -12.44 9.21
N PHE A 42 -3.42 -11.78 10.24
CA PHE A 42 -2.02 -11.38 10.16
C PHE A 42 -1.10 -12.61 10.23
N GLY A 43 -1.31 -13.45 11.24
CA GLY A 43 -0.55 -14.68 11.43
C GLY A 43 -0.65 -15.21 12.87
N SER A 44 0.24 -16.12 13.23
CA SER A 44 0.33 -16.69 14.57
C SER A 44 1.03 -15.78 15.59
N ASP A 45 1.89 -14.89 15.09
CA ASP A 45 2.61 -13.86 15.85
C ASP A 45 2.61 -12.52 15.11
N ASN A 46 3.12 -11.46 15.72
CA ASN A 46 3.13 -10.10 15.16
C ASN A 46 4.35 -9.79 14.30
N ASN A 47 5.15 -10.77 13.94
CA ASN A 47 6.31 -10.61 13.05
C ASN A 47 5.90 -10.73 11.59
N PHE A 48 5.72 -9.61 10.91
CA PHE A 48 5.33 -9.60 9.49
C PHE A 48 6.22 -10.47 8.61
N ALA A 49 7.53 -10.51 8.85
CA ALA A 49 8.46 -11.30 8.03
C ALA A 49 8.16 -12.81 7.99
N LYS A 50 7.36 -13.32 8.94
CA LYS A 50 6.96 -14.73 9.06
C LYS A 50 5.44 -14.92 9.01
N SER A 51 4.68 -13.85 8.79
CA SER A 51 3.22 -13.86 8.88
C SER A 51 2.55 -14.55 7.69
N ASP A 52 1.38 -15.13 7.95
CA ASP A 52 0.51 -15.71 6.91
C ASP A 52 0.09 -14.64 5.90
N LEU A 53 -0.14 -13.41 6.38
CA LEU A 53 -0.46 -12.27 5.52
C LEU A 53 0.67 -11.98 4.50
N ARG A 54 1.93 -12.00 4.95
CA ARG A 54 3.07 -11.81 4.06
C ARG A 54 3.18 -12.93 3.01
N GLU A 55 3.00 -14.16 3.42
CA GLU A 55 3.02 -15.32 2.52
C GLU A 55 1.92 -15.19 1.47
N HIS A 56 0.69 -14.89 1.90
CA HIS A 56 -0.44 -14.66 0.99
C HIS A 56 -0.15 -13.53 0.00
N LEU A 57 0.30 -12.37 0.49
CA LEU A 57 0.54 -11.18 -0.34
C LEU A 57 1.63 -11.39 -1.38
N ASN A 58 2.70 -12.15 -1.05
CA ASN A 58 3.81 -12.40 -1.96
C ASN A 58 3.72 -13.74 -2.71
N GLY A 59 2.61 -14.45 -2.54
CA GLY A 59 2.23 -15.66 -3.27
C GLY A 59 0.95 -15.45 -4.09
N ALA A 60 -0.14 -16.06 -3.66
CA ALA A 60 -1.41 -16.09 -4.41
C ALA A 60 -1.96 -14.71 -4.78
N TYR A 61 -1.83 -13.72 -3.88
CA TYR A 61 -2.27 -12.35 -4.18
C TYR A 61 -1.40 -11.71 -5.27
N MET A 62 -0.07 -11.87 -5.18
CA MET A 62 0.85 -11.35 -6.20
C MET A 62 0.60 -11.99 -7.56
N ASP A 63 0.33 -13.31 -7.62
CA ASP A 63 -0.03 -14.01 -8.86
C ASP A 63 -1.25 -13.37 -9.52
N THR A 64 -2.27 -13.06 -8.73
CA THR A 64 -3.51 -12.42 -9.21
C THR A 64 -3.26 -10.97 -9.63
N LEU A 65 -2.62 -10.18 -8.79
CA LEU A 65 -2.37 -8.75 -9.02
C LEU A 65 -1.52 -8.50 -10.27
N THR A 66 -0.49 -9.33 -10.49
CA THR A 66 0.45 -9.19 -11.62
C THR A 66 0.03 -10.00 -12.85
N GLN A 67 -1.07 -10.76 -12.75
CA GLN A 67 -1.48 -11.73 -13.77
C GLN A 67 -0.35 -12.71 -14.13
N GLY A 68 0.46 -13.07 -13.11
CA GLY A 68 1.62 -13.97 -13.23
C GLY A 68 2.92 -13.30 -13.65
N ASN A 69 2.96 -11.99 -13.91
CA ASN A 69 4.18 -11.26 -14.28
C ASN A 69 4.88 -10.62 -13.08
N HIS A 70 5.39 -11.44 -12.17
CA HIS A 70 5.99 -10.99 -10.90
C HIS A 70 7.19 -10.04 -11.07
N GLY A 71 7.88 -10.07 -12.22
CA GLY A 71 9.02 -9.21 -12.51
C GLY A 71 8.71 -7.72 -12.60
N GLU A 72 7.44 -7.33 -12.65
CA GLU A 72 7.01 -5.93 -12.69
C GLU A 72 7.16 -5.25 -11.33
N ILE A 73 6.92 -5.99 -10.23
CA ILE A 73 6.97 -5.44 -8.87
C ILE A 73 8.39 -5.49 -8.31
N LEU A 74 8.87 -4.34 -7.89
CA LEU A 74 10.18 -4.20 -7.27
C LEU A 74 10.12 -4.59 -5.78
N LYS A 75 11.22 -5.15 -5.26
CA LYS A 75 11.35 -5.39 -3.82
C LYS A 75 11.54 -4.07 -3.08
N ARG A 76 10.88 -3.94 -1.93
CA ARG A 76 11.07 -2.81 -1.02
C ARG A 76 11.52 -3.28 0.37
N ALA A 77 12.33 -2.47 1.03
CA ALA A 77 12.69 -2.65 2.44
C ALA A 77 11.57 -2.10 3.33
N ILE A 78 11.20 -2.85 4.35
CA ILE A 78 10.11 -2.55 5.27
C ILE A 78 10.68 -2.58 6.69
N ASP A 79 10.64 -1.46 7.37
CA ASP A 79 11.09 -1.34 8.76
C ASP A 79 10.01 -1.93 9.70
N LEU A 80 10.37 -2.99 10.40
CA LEU A 80 9.50 -3.67 11.37
C LEU A 80 9.76 -3.19 12.81
N THR A 81 10.22 -1.95 12.98
CA THR A 81 10.34 -1.33 14.30
C THR A 81 8.97 -1.26 14.96
N ALA A 82 8.86 -1.79 16.16
CA ALA A 82 7.61 -1.83 16.92
C ALA A 82 7.20 -0.43 17.41
N VAL A 83 5.91 -0.26 17.77
CA VAL A 83 5.37 0.99 18.34
C VAL A 83 6.17 1.45 19.55
N ASN A 84 6.65 0.52 20.39
CA ASN A 84 7.49 0.82 21.56
C ASN A 84 8.97 1.07 21.23
N GLY A 85 9.35 1.11 19.95
CA GLY A 85 10.71 1.38 19.48
C GLY A 85 11.62 0.16 19.41
N SER A 86 11.15 -1.06 19.70
CA SER A 86 11.93 -2.28 19.55
C SER A 86 12.26 -2.55 18.10
N LYS A 87 13.52 -2.91 17.81
CA LYS A 87 14.03 -3.26 16.48
C LYS A 87 14.35 -4.74 16.33
N GLN A 88 13.76 -5.58 17.19
CA GLN A 88 14.07 -7.02 17.22
C GLN A 88 13.81 -7.70 15.87
N TYR A 89 12.77 -7.30 15.13
CA TYR A 89 12.42 -7.90 13.85
C TYR A 89 13.19 -7.31 12.67
N GLY A 90 13.88 -6.17 12.87
CA GLY A 90 14.74 -5.58 11.86
C GLY A 90 13.99 -5.07 10.63
N ILE A 91 14.56 -5.36 9.46
CA ILE A 91 14.02 -4.95 8.16
C ILE A 91 13.67 -6.21 7.37
N ASP A 92 12.42 -6.31 6.91
CA ASP A 92 12.02 -7.29 5.90
C ASP A 92 12.20 -6.72 4.49
N THR A 93 12.39 -7.61 3.52
CA THR A 93 12.45 -7.23 2.10
C THR A 93 11.52 -8.13 1.31
N CYS A 94 10.44 -7.54 0.78
CA CYS A 94 9.46 -8.25 -0.04
C CYS A 94 8.87 -7.35 -1.13
N CYS A 95 8.07 -7.92 -2.02
CA CYS A 95 7.43 -7.19 -3.11
C CYS A 95 6.19 -6.44 -2.64
N ILE A 96 5.31 -7.11 -1.89
CA ILE A 96 4.01 -6.58 -1.47
C ILE A 96 3.87 -6.68 0.05
N ALA A 97 3.48 -5.57 0.67
CA ALA A 97 3.15 -5.50 2.10
C ALA A 97 2.19 -4.34 2.37
N PRO A 98 1.38 -4.39 3.42
CA PRO A 98 0.72 -3.20 3.94
C PRO A 98 1.74 -2.11 4.29
N LEU A 99 1.29 -0.91 4.48
CA LEU A 99 2.15 0.18 4.96
C LEU A 99 2.55 -0.06 6.42
N THR A 100 3.73 0.45 6.80
CA THR A 100 4.04 0.64 8.22
C THR A 100 3.16 1.73 8.79
N PHE A 101 3.00 1.80 10.12
CA PHE A 101 2.24 2.87 10.75
C PHE A 101 2.89 4.25 10.53
N ASP A 102 4.22 4.30 10.40
CA ASP A 102 4.93 5.53 10.05
C ASP A 102 4.64 5.98 8.61
N GLU A 103 4.55 5.04 7.66
CA GLU A 103 4.12 5.34 6.29
C GLU A 103 2.67 5.84 6.26
N TYR A 104 1.76 5.27 7.07
CA TYR A 104 0.39 5.80 7.20
C TYR A 104 0.38 7.22 7.71
N ARG A 105 1.16 7.54 8.74
CA ARG A 105 1.28 8.92 9.24
C ARG A 105 1.84 9.87 8.18
N LYS A 106 2.79 9.40 7.37
CA LYS A 106 3.39 10.19 6.29
C LYS A 106 2.38 10.52 5.18
N TYR A 107 1.52 9.58 4.84
CA TYR A 107 0.60 9.71 3.70
C TYR A 107 -0.85 9.98 4.10
N HIS A 108 -1.12 10.30 5.37
CA HIS A 108 -2.48 10.41 5.91
C HIS A 108 -3.38 11.40 5.16
N ASP A 109 -2.81 12.46 4.57
CA ASP A 109 -3.56 13.48 3.83
C ASP A 109 -4.06 13.00 2.45
N ILE A 110 -3.44 11.97 1.89
CA ILE A 110 -3.76 11.47 0.55
C ILE A 110 -4.42 10.08 0.58
N ILE A 111 -4.22 9.31 1.65
CA ILE A 111 -4.82 7.97 1.77
C ILE A 111 -6.28 8.11 2.24
N PRO A 112 -7.26 7.53 1.53
CA PRO A 112 -8.63 7.47 2.03
C PRO A 112 -8.69 6.64 3.30
N LYS A 113 -9.61 7.01 4.21
CA LYS A 113 -9.86 6.24 5.43
C LYS A 113 -10.28 4.81 5.07
N PRO A 114 -9.87 3.81 5.86
CA PRO A 114 -10.25 2.44 5.59
C PRO A 114 -11.75 2.22 5.85
N GLU A 115 -12.40 1.39 5.06
CA GLU A 115 -13.81 1.02 5.25
C GLU A 115 -14.02 0.06 6.42
N LYS A 116 -13.01 -0.77 6.67
CA LYS A 116 -12.94 -1.72 7.79
C LYS A 116 -11.64 -1.51 8.53
N TRP A 117 -11.55 -2.00 9.76
CA TRP A 117 -10.27 -2.04 10.48
C TRP A 117 -9.21 -2.73 9.62
N GLU A 118 -8.00 -2.16 9.53
CA GLU A 118 -6.97 -2.71 8.66
C GLU A 118 -5.61 -2.84 9.33
N TRP A 119 -4.87 -3.86 8.88
CA TRP A 119 -3.51 -4.13 9.31
C TRP A 119 -2.51 -3.09 8.79
N SER A 120 -1.63 -2.63 9.67
CA SER A 120 -0.27 -2.22 9.27
C SER A 120 0.69 -3.40 9.44
N VAL A 121 1.94 -3.24 9.02
CA VAL A 121 2.98 -4.24 9.31
C VAL A 121 3.69 -3.99 10.63
N THR A 122 3.32 -2.94 11.38
CA THR A 122 4.02 -2.51 12.58
C THR A 122 3.59 -3.33 13.79
N PRO A 123 4.49 -4.08 14.44
CA PRO A 123 4.15 -4.78 15.67
C PRO A 123 3.93 -3.80 16.81
N TRP A 124 3.03 -4.11 17.74
CA TRP A 124 2.81 -3.28 18.93
C TRP A 124 4.03 -3.28 19.85
N SER A 125 4.53 -4.47 20.13
CA SER A 125 5.72 -4.76 20.92
C SER A 125 6.47 -5.95 20.32
N THR A 126 7.55 -6.37 20.96
CA THR A 126 8.28 -7.58 20.60
C THR A 126 8.68 -8.38 21.84
N PRO A 127 8.91 -9.71 21.72
CA PRO A 127 9.24 -10.57 22.85
C PRO A 127 10.42 -10.11 23.70
N CYS A 128 11.40 -9.41 23.13
CA CYS A 128 12.57 -8.96 23.89
C CYS A 128 12.29 -7.79 24.86
N VAL A 129 11.12 -7.13 24.74
CA VAL A 129 10.77 -5.99 25.60
C VAL A 129 9.80 -6.40 26.72
N ASP A 130 8.68 -7.02 26.36
CA ASP A 130 7.63 -7.38 27.33
C ASP A 130 7.09 -8.81 27.16
N GLY A 131 7.72 -9.59 26.26
CA GLY A 131 7.29 -10.96 25.96
C GLY A 131 6.06 -11.05 25.08
N ASP A 132 5.50 -9.93 24.62
CA ASP A 132 4.28 -9.91 23.80
C ASP A 132 4.62 -9.91 22.30
N GLU A 133 4.11 -10.92 21.61
CA GLU A 133 4.19 -11.09 20.15
C GLU A 133 2.81 -11.24 19.50
N THR A 134 1.75 -10.80 20.21
CA THR A 134 0.37 -11.07 19.79
C THR A 134 -0.36 -9.87 19.18
N TRP A 135 0.12 -8.64 19.44
CA TRP A 135 -0.56 -7.43 19.00
C TRP A 135 0.14 -6.76 17.81
N VAL A 136 -0.67 -6.38 16.84
CA VAL A 136 -0.26 -5.61 15.65
C VAL A 136 -0.96 -4.27 15.65
N MET A 137 -0.24 -3.23 15.27
CA MET A 137 -0.80 -1.91 15.03
C MET A 137 -1.61 -1.90 13.74
N GLY A 138 -2.74 -1.22 13.73
CA GLY A 138 -3.58 -1.04 12.55
C GLY A 138 -4.34 0.27 12.59
N LEU A 139 -5.26 0.42 11.65
CA LEU A 139 -6.09 1.61 11.48
C LEU A 139 -7.56 1.28 11.67
N LEU A 140 -8.23 2.15 12.41
CA LEU A 140 -9.68 2.16 12.54
C LEU A 140 -10.32 2.88 11.34
N THR A 141 -11.62 2.68 11.14
CA THR A 141 -12.42 3.38 10.12
C THR A 141 -12.47 4.90 10.32
N SER A 142 -12.18 5.38 11.54
CA SER A 142 -12.00 6.81 11.83
C SER A 142 -10.70 7.38 11.24
N GLY A 143 -9.72 6.52 10.91
CA GLY A 143 -8.35 6.88 10.55
C GLY A 143 -7.39 6.90 11.74
N ASP A 144 -7.89 6.63 12.97
CA ASP A 144 -7.04 6.54 14.17
C ASP A 144 -6.29 5.21 14.19
N GLY A 145 -5.16 5.19 14.92
CA GLY A 145 -4.41 3.98 15.17
C GLY A 145 -4.98 3.16 16.32
N GLY A 146 -4.87 1.84 16.22
CA GLY A 146 -5.24 0.92 17.28
C GLY A 146 -4.50 -0.41 17.16
N GLY A 147 -4.45 -1.18 18.26
CA GLY A 147 -3.86 -2.51 18.27
C GLY A 147 -4.93 -3.58 18.23
N SER A 148 -4.59 -4.71 17.61
CA SER A 148 -5.44 -5.92 17.67
C SER A 148 -4.60 -7.19 17.64
N TYR A 149 -5.23 -8.31 18.04
CA TYR A 149 -4.57 -9.63 18.04
C TYR A 149 -4.28 -10.09 16.60
N CYS A 150 -3.04 -10.50 16.34
CA CYS A 150 -2.56 -10.98 15.02
C CYS A 150 -3.37 -12.15 14.46
N THR A 151 -4.05 -12.92 15.30
CA THR A 151 -4.93 -14.03 14.92
C THR A 151 -6.33 -13.59 14.45
N SER A 152 -6.67 -12.32 14.58
CA SER A 152 -7.95 -11.79 14.07
C SER A 152 -7.91 -11.63 12.56
N THR A 153 -9.09 -11.63 11.93
CA THR A 153 -9.22 -11.37 10.48
C THR A 153 -9.68 -9.94 10.28
N TYR A 154 -8.86 -9.16 9.55
CA TYR A 154 -9.15 -7.76 9.24
C TYR A 154 -8.77 -7.41 7.81
N GLY A 155 -9.10 -6.20 7.39
CA GLY A 155 -8.72 -5.65 6.11
C GLY A 155 -7.21 -5.43 5.99
N SER A 156 -6.73 -5.36 4.76
CA SER A 156 -5.37 -4.96 4.42
C SER A 156 -5.38 -4.30 3.05
N ARG A 157 -4.74 -3.15 2.90
CA ARG A 157 -4.50 -2.55 1.59
C ARG A 157 -3.04 -2.78 1.21
N PRO A 158 -2.80 -3.68 0.24
CA PRO A 158 -1.45 -3.98 -0.20
C PRO A 158 -0.77 -2.77 -0.84
N ALA A 159 0.50 -2.54 -0.50
CA ALA A 159 1.34 -1.53 -1.12
C ALA A 159 2.56 -2.19 -1.77
N PHE A 160 2.95 -1.68 -2.93
CA PHE A 160 4.03 -2.24 -3.75
C PHE A 160 4.73 -1.15 -4.56
N LEU A 161 5.92 -1.48 -5.05
CA LEU A 161 6.78 -0.56 -5.78
C LEU A 161 6.87 -0.97 -7.25
N LEU A 162 6.59 -0.05 -8.17
CA LEU A 162 6.80 -0.22 -9.60
C LEU A 162 7.91 0.71 -10.12
N PRO A 163 8.58 0.37 -11.23
CA PRO A 163 9.45 1.32 -11.92
C PRO A 163 8.68 2.61 -12.26
N SER A 164 9.28 3.78 -12.04
CA SER A 164 8.59 5.06 -12.28
C SER A 164 8.22 5.31 -13.75
N ASN A 165 8.87 4.60 -14.67
CA ASN A 165 8.54 4.59 -16.11
C ASN A 165 7.50 3.52 -16.49
N TYR A 166 6.93 2.79 -15.53
CA TYR A 166 5.85 1.85 -15.79
C TYR A 166 4.62 2.60 -16.31
N VAL A 167 3.99 2.04 -17.34
CA VAL A 167 2.85 2.68 -18.03
C VAL A 167 1.55 2.17 -17.42
N VAL A 168 0.74 3.08 -16.91
CA VAL A 168 -0.57 2.80 -16.28
C VAL A 168 -1.71 3.53 -16.97
N GLU A 169 -2.92 3.10 -16.69
CA GLU A 169 -4.14 3.81 -17.06
C GLU A 169 -4.59 4.71 -15.90
N PRO A 170 -4.98 5.98 -16.16
CA PRO A 170 -5.64 6.79 -15.16
C PRO A 170 -7.00 6.17 -14.82
N GLU A 171 -7.38 6.11 -13.55
CA GLU A 171 -8.70 5.61 -13.15
C GLU A 171 -9.82 6.48 -13.72
N ASN A 172 -9.61 7.79 -13.74
CA ASN A 172 -10.48 8.74 -14.42
C ASN A 172 -9.71 9.33 -15.61
N ALA A 173 -10.20 9.10 -16.82
CA ALA A 173 -9.58 9.63 -18.02
C ALA A 173 -9.40 11.16 -17.97
N LEU A 174 -10.31 11.88 -17.30
CA LEU A 174 -10.23 13.33 -17.11
C LEU A 174 -9.16 13.75 -16.08
N ALA A 175 -8.88 12.91 -15.06
CA ALA A 175 -7.83 13.20 -14.07
C ALA A 175 -6.41 13.17 -14.65
N SER A 176 -6.24 12.64 -15.86
CA SER A 176 -4.96 12.64 -16.58
C SER A 176 -4.65 13.95 -17.33
N TYR A 177 -5.61 14.87 -17.37
CA TYR A 177 -5.47 16.15 -18.05
C TYR A 177 -5.36 17.28 -17.04
N THR A 178 -4.49 18.23 -17.29
CA THR A 178 -4.49 19.51 -16.56
C THR A 178 -5.76 20.28 -16.89
N THR A 179 -6.16 21.21 -16.01
CA THR A 179 -7.30 22.10 -16.26
C THR A 179 -7.16 22.82 -17.59
N ARG A 180 -5.94 23.17 -17.99
CA ARG A 180 -5.64 23.83 -19.27
C ARG A 180 -5.92 22.90 -20.46
N GLU A 181 -5.45 21.66 -20.43
CA GLU A 181 -5.70 20.66 -21.48
C GLU A 181 -7.18 20.36 -21.63
N LEU A 182 -7.91 20.26 -20.49
CA LEU A 182 -9.38 20.08 -20.51
C LEU A 182 -10.10 21.25 -21.14
N VAL A 183 -9.67 22.47 -20.85
CA VAL A 183 -10.24 23.70 -21.44
C VAL A 183 -9.92 23.79 -22.95
N GLU A 184 -8.69 23.50 -23.35
CA GLU A 184 -8.30 23.48 -24.77
C GLU A 184 -9.10 22.46 -25.58
N GLU A 185 -9.32 21.25 -25.03
CA GLU A 185 -10.15 20.19 -25.65
C GLU A 185 -11.62 20.60 -25.76
N LEU A 186 -12.17 21.24 -24.71
CA LEU A 186 -13.56 21.75 -24.74
C LEU A 186 -13.77 22.82 -25.80
N PHE A 187 -12.81 23.73 -25.99
CA PHE A 187 -12.89 24.74 -27.02
C PHE A 187 -12.76 24.15 -28.43
N SER A 188 -11.88 23.14 -28.62
CA SER A 188 -11.73 22.49 -29.93
C SER A 188 -13.01 21.80 -30.40
N ARG A 189 -13.79 21.21 -29.47
CA ARG A 189 -15.07 20.55 -29.77
C ARG A 189 -16.25 21.52 -29.92
N ALA A 190 -16.12 22.74 -29.42
CA ALA A 190 -17.16 23.75 -29.56
C ALA A 190 -17.14 24.44 -30.95
N ASP A 191 -16.03 24.27 -31.68
CA ASP A 191 -15.84 24.84 -33.02
C ASP A 191 -16.15 23.83 -34.16
N GLU A 192 -16.57 22.59 -33.83
CA GLU A 192 -17.13 21.58 -34.75
C GLU A 192 -18.68 21.60 -34.77
#